data_73204d66dd4a02bb56ad2754de39e911
#
_entry.id   73204d66dd4a02bb56ad2754de39e911
#
_cell.length_a   1.000
_cell.length_b   1.000
_cell.length_c   1.000
_cell.angle_alpha   90.00
_cell.angle_beta   90.00
_cell.angle_gamma   90.00
#
_symmetry.space_group_name_H-M   'P 1'
#
loop_
_entity.id
_entity.type
_entity.pdbx_description
1 polymer ?
#
loop_
_entity_poly.entity_id
_entity_poly.type
_entity_poly.pdbx_seq_one_letter_code
_entity_poly.pdbx_strand_id
1 'polypeptide(L)'
;MTQHALLDRLESELRETLEQVRTYITRAPDEALRLRPDPTQWTALECFAHLNAFSDAYLARMELAIHKAKARKWLSVEPFRYTGRGNRAIQRAGPANGKQYKTAKRYDFNHLPMGAEQVKSFSINAERLLRILNLAREVDLNRPRIRKAHSWIGEYTLGNLLEFLVAHTRRHVAQAMRTIGQ
;
A
#
# COMPACT_ATOMS: atom_id res chain seq x y z
N MET A 1 9.81 -2.70 -19.01
CA MET A 1 9.23 -3.77 -18.17
C MET A 1 7.88 -4.13 -18.73
N THR A 2 7.52 -5.41 -18.79
CA THR A 2 6.16 -5.83 -19.15
C THR A 2 5.20 -5.57 -18.01
N GLN A 3 3.89 -5.44 -18.32
CA GLN A 3 2.85 -5.29 -17.29
C GLN A 3 2.76 -6.55 -16.42
N HIS A 4 2.87 -7.73 -17.02
CA HIS A 4 2.87 -9.00 -16.29
C HIS A 4 4.07 -9.10 -15.33
N ALA A 5 5.28 -8.79 -15.79
CA ALA A 5 6.47 -8.80 -14.93
C ALA A 5 6.35 -7.80 -13.76
N LEU A 6 5.72 -6.63 -13.97
CA LEU A 6 5.41 -5.71 -12.89
C LEU A 6 4.48 -6.37 -11.86
N LEU A 7 3.36 -6.94 -12.31
CA LEU A 7 2.36 -7.53 -11.42
C LEU A 7 2.89 -8.75 -10.67
N ASP A 8 3.70 -9.60 -11.33
CA ASP A 8 4.36 -10.75 -10.69
C ASP A 8 5.29 -10.31 -9.56
N ARG A 9 6.09 -9.26 -9.80
CA ARG A 9 6.96 -8.68 -8.77
C ARG A 9 6.15 -8.11 -7.61
N LEU A 10 5.10 -7.32 -7.89
CA LEU A 10 4.26 -6.71 -6.85
C LEU A 10 3.53 -7.76 -6.03
N GLU A 11 3.05 -8.83 -6.66
CA GLU A 11 2.41 -9.95 -5.97
C GLU A 11 3.40 -10.67 -5.04
N SER A 12 4.61 -10.97 -5.52
CA SER A 12 5.67 -11.60 -4.72
C SER A 12 6.04 -10.72 -3.50
N GLU A 13 6.29 -9.43 -3.73
CA GLU A 13 6.63 -8.47 -2.67
C GLU A 13 5.53 -8.33 -1.61
N LEU A 14 4.27 -8.35 -2.02
CA LEU A 14 3.15 -8.24 -1.08
C LEU A 14 2.95 -9.53 -0.29
N ARG A 15 3.10 -10.71 -0.92
CA ARG A 15 3.03 -12.01 -0.23
C ARG A 15 4.15 -12.16 0.81
N GLU A 16 5.38 -11.77 0.46
CA GLU A 16 6.51 -11.74 1.39
C GLU A 16 6.20 -10.83 2.60
N THR A 17 5.64 -9.65 2.35
CA THR A 17 5.26 -8.72 3.42
C THR A 17 4.17 -9.28 4.33
N LEU A 18 3.16 -9.96 3.76
CA LEU A 18 2.12 -10.65 4.54
C LEU A 18 2.70 -11.77 5.40
N GLU A 19 3.66 -12.52 4.88
CA GLU A 19 4.33 -13.56 5.65
C GLU A 19 5.14 -12.98 6.83
N GLN A 20 5.81 -11.84 6.63
CA GLN A 20 6.47 -11.12 7.73
C GLN A 20 5.47 -10.68 8.81
N VAL A 21 4.32 -10.14 8.41
CA VAL A 21 3.26 -9.75 9.35
C VAL A 21 2.74 -10.97 10.11
N ARG A 22 2.50 -12.08 9.43
CA ARG A 22 2.04 -13.33 10.05
C ARG A 22 3.06 -13.89 11.04
N THR A 23 4.33 -13.83 10.68
CA THR A 23 5.40 -14.44 11.51
C THR A 23 5.73 -13.61 12.73
N TYR A 24 5.82 -12.29 12.59
CA TYR A 24 6.35 -11.41 13.62
C TYR A 24 5.28 -10.57 14.31
N ILE A 25 4.37 -9.96 13.55
CA ILE A 25 3.40 -9.00 14.08
C ILE A 25 2.21 -9.72 14.75
N THR A 26 1.61 -10.71 14.07
CA THR A 26 0.43 -11.42 14.60
C THR A 26 0.72 -12.20 15.87
N ARG A 27 1.98 -12.57 16.09
CA ARG A 27 2.44 -13.32 17.27
C ARG A 27 3.01 -12.43 18.37
N ALA A 28 3.21 -11.14 18.09
CA ALA A 28 3.73 -10.21 19.08
C ALA A 28 2.70 -9.95 20.20
N PRO A 29 3.14 -9.83 21.46
CA PRO A 29 2.25 -9.45 22.54
C PRO A 29 1.69 -8.04 22.33
N ASP A 30 0.49 -7.79 22.87
CA ASP A 30 -0.22 -6.50 22.66
C ASP A 30 0.61 -5.30 23.17
N GLU A 31 1.34 -5.47 24.26
CA GLU A 31 2.26 -4.46 24.81
C GLU A 31 3.36 -4.09 23.81
N ALA A 32 3.92 -5.05 23.09
CA ALA A 32 4.95 -4.80 22.10
C ALA A 32 4.38 -4.03 20.90
N LEU A 33 3.14 -4.35 20.46
CA LEU A 33 2.47 -3.64 19.37
C LEU A 33 2.14 -2.18 19.74
N ARG A 34 1.96 -1.88 21.03
CA ARG A 34 1.69 -0.55 21.58
C ARG A 34 2.97 0.21 21.97
N LEU A 35 4.11 -0.46 21.97
CA LEU A 35 5.37 0.17 22.33
C LEU A 35 5.66 1.35 21.39
N ARG A 36 5.99 2.48 21.98
CA ARG A 36 6.45 3.67 21.26
C ARG A 36 7.94 3.84 21.53
N PRO A 37 8.79 3.57 20.54
CA PRO A 37 10.25 3.62 20.74
C PRO A 37 10.75 5.02 21.09
N ASP A 38 10.07 6.03 20.57
CA ASP A 38 10.40 7.44 20.75
C ASP A 38 9.12 8.28 20.62
N PRO A 39 8.92 9.40 21.36
CA PRO A 39 7.72 10.23 21.30
C PRO A 39 7.33 10.71 19.90
N THR A 40 8.28 10.79 18.98
CA THR A 40 8.07 11.23 17.59
C THR A 40 7.82 10.08 16.61
N GLN A 41 7.95 8.83 17.07
CA GLN A 41 7.77 7.64 16.23
C GLN A 41 6.40 7.00 16.46
N TRP A 42 5.90 6.34 15.45
CA TRP A 42 4.65 5.60 15.52
C TRP A 42 4.85 4.23 16.20
N THR A 43 3.80 3.77 16.86
CA THR A 43 3.67 2.37 17.30
C THR A 43 3.42 1.47 16.10
N ALA A 44 3.56 0.14 16.27
CA ALA A 44 3.20 -0.81 15.24
C ALA A 44 1.71 -0.67 14.84
N LEU A 45 0.80 -0.51 15.81
CA LEU A 45 -0.64 -0.35 15.54
C LEU A 45 -0.97 0.91 14.75
N GLU A 46 -0.30 2.02 15.01
CA GLU A 46 -0.46 3.27 14.24
C GLU A 46 0.02 3.11 12.79
N CYS A 47 1.08 2.33 12.56
CA CYS A 47 1.51 1.98 11.20
C CYS A 47 0.42 1.21 10.45
N PHE A 48 -0.23 0.24 11.09
CA PHE A 48 -1.31 -0.53 10.48
C PHE A 48 -2.58 0.30 10.28
N ALA A 49 -2.96 1.17 11.21
CA ALA A 49 -4.07 2.11 11.04
C ALA A 49 -3.86 3.03 9.83
N HIS A 50 -2.62 3.53 9.66
CA HIS A 50 -2.23 4.32 8.50
C HIS A 50 -2.37 3.55 7.18
N LEU A 51 -1.91 2.30 7.13
CA LEU A 51 -2.06 1.45 5.95
C LEU A 51 -3.52 1.12 5.63
N ASN A 52 -4.35 0.88 6.66
CA ASN A 52 -5.78 0.67 6.49
C ASN A 52 -6.47 1.89 5.88
N ALA A 53 -6.17 3.10 6.36
CA ALA A 53 -6.73 4.33 5.83
C ALA A 53 -6.35 4.57 4.34
N PHE A 54 -5.15 4.16 3.91
CA PHE A 54 -4.77 4.18 2.50
C PHE A 54 -5.52 3.12 1.69
N SER A 55 -5.70 1.93 2.25
CA SER A 55 -6.49 0.86 1.62
C SER A 55 -7.94 1.31 1.40
N ASP A 56 -8.59 1.87 2.40
CA ASP A 56 -9.95 2.41 2.32
C ASP A 56 -10.06 3.52 1.26
N ALA A 57 -9.02 4.34 1.14
CA ALA A 57 -9.01 5.43 0.17
C ALA A 57 -8.88 4.95 -1.29
N TYR A 58 -8.28 3.78 -1.55
CA TYR A 58 -7.88 3.42 -2.90
C TYR A 58 -8.42 2.09 -3.42
N LEU A 59 -8.61 1.04 -2.59
CA LEU A 59 -8.93 -0.30 -3.09
C LEU A 59 -10.21 -0.33 -3.93
N ALA A 60 -11.31 0.24 -3.42
CA ALA A 60 -12.57 0.30 -4.16
C ALA A 60 -12.47 1.12 -5.46
N ARG A 61 -11.64 2.17 -5.47
CA ARG A 61 -11.42 2.99 -6.67
C ARG A 61 -10.64 2.23 -7.74
N MET A 62 -9.69 1.39 -7.34
CA MET A 62 -8.94 0.53 -8.27
C MET A 62 -9.83 -0.54 -8.88
N GLU A 63 -10.65 -1.22 -8.07
CA GLU A 63 -11.64 -2.18 -8.58
C GLU A 63 -12.58 -1.53 -9.60
N LEU A 64 -13.14 -0.38 -9.27
CA LEU A 64 -13.99 0.36 -10.20
C LEU A 64 -13.26 0.75 -11.50
N ALA A 65 -11.98 1.15 -11.39
CA ALA A 65 -11.17 1.51 -12.56
C ALA A 65 -10.91 0.29 -13.45
N ILE A 66 -10.64 -0.88 -12.87
CA ILE A 66 -10.48 -2.15 -13.60
C ILE A 66 -11.79 -2.56 -14.27
N HIS A 67 -12.92 -2.51 -13.56
CA HIS A 67 -14.23 -2.81 -14.16
C HIS A 67 -14.54 -1.89 -15.34
N LYS A 68 -14.31 -0.60 -15.22
CA LYS A 68 -14.47 0.36 -16.32
C LYS A 68 -13.52 0.08 -17.49
N ALA A 69 -12.29 -0.32 -17.21
CA ALA A 69 -11.32 -0.68 -18.23
C ALA A 69 -11.76 -1.94 -19.00
N LYS A 70 -12.23 -2.99 -18.31
CA LYS A 70 -12.81 -4.18 -18.94
C LYS A 70 -14.01 -3.86 -19.82
N ALA A 71 -14.96 -3.08 -19.32
CA ALA A 71 -16.15 -2.66 -20.08
C ALA A 71 -15.79 -1.86 -21.36
N ARG A 72 -14.70 -1.09 -21.31
CA ARG A 72 -14.16 -0.32 -22.43
C ARG A 72 -13.20 -1.11 -23.34
N LYS A 73 -12.99 -2.39 -23.05
CA LYS A 73 -12.02 -3.26 -23.75
C LYS A 73 -10.60 -2.67 -23.79
N TRP A 74 -10.20 -1.99 -22.72
CA TRP A 74 -8.83 -1.53 -22.53
C TRP A 74 -7.99 -2.71 -22.02
N LEU A 75 -7.68 -3.61 -22.95
CA LEU A 75 -6.91 -4.83 -22.68
C LEU A 75 -5.46 -4.51 -22.37
N SER A 76 -4.77 -5.44 -21.74
CA SER A 76 -3.34 -5.34 -21.43
C SER A 76 -2.51 -5.01 -22.66
N VAL A 77 -1.68 -3.99 -22.58
CA VAL A 77 -0.81 -3.49 -23.66
C VAL A 77 0.61 -3.29 -23.12
N GLU A 78 1.57 -3.87 -23.80
CA GLU A 78 2.98 -3.73 -23.45
C GLU A 78 3.64 -2.53 -24.17
N PRO A 79 4.67 -1.91 -23.58
CA PRO A 79 5.16 -2.10 -22.21
C PRO A 79 4.40 -1.27 -21.17
N PHE A 80 4.55 -1.59 -19.89
CA PHE A 80 4.18 -0.69 -18.80
C PHE A 80 5.11 0.54 -18.79
N ARG A 81 4.50 1.72 -18.59
CA ARG A 81 5.23 3.00 -18.58
C ARG A 81 4.94 3.79 -17.31
N TYR A 82 5.98 4.10 -16.57
CA TYR A 82 5.87 4.99 -15.42
C TYR A 82 5.57 6.43 -15.86
N THR A 83 4.65 7.07 -15.15
CA THR A 83 4.55 8.53 -15.23
C THR A 83 5.58 9.17 -14.32
N GLY A 84 6.11 10.34 -14.67
CA GLY A 84 7.11 11.02 -13.83
C GLY A 84 6.59 11.35 -12.42
N ARG A 85 5.29 11.67 -12.27
CA ARG A 85 4.66 11.87 -10.95
C ARG A 85 4.46 10.56 -10.19
N GLY A 86 4.06 9.49 -10.90
CA GLY A 86 3.91 8.16 -10.31
C GLY A 86 5.24 7.63 -9.79
N ASN A 87 6.27 7.67 -10.60
CA ASN A 87 7.61 7.22 -10.21
C ASN A 87 8.14 7.96 -8.97
N ARG A 88 8.01 9.29 -8.92
CA ARG A 88 8.39 10.06 -7.72
C ARG A 88 7.58 9.66 -6.48
N ALA A 89 6.31 9.36 -6.60
CA ALA A 89 5.48 8.91 -5.49
C ALA A 89 5.94 7.53 -4.98
N ILE A 90 6.22 6.59 -5.89
CA ILE A 90 6.72 5.25 -5.58
C ILE A 90 8.07 5.34 -4.85
N GLN A 91 9.01 6.12 -5.37
CA GLN A 91 10.31 6.31 -4.74
C GLN A 91 10.20 6.91 -3.33
N ARG A 92 9.27 7.84 -3.11
CA ARG A 92 9.01 8.41 -1.78
C ARG A 92 8.37 7.41 -0.82
N ALA A 93 7.49 6.56 -1.31
CA ALA A 93 6.77 5.57 -0.52
C ALA A 93 7.61 4.32 -0.21
N GLY A 94 8.64 4.03 -1.03
CA GLY A 94 9.42 2.80 -0.91
C GLY A 94 10.28 2.71 0.35
N PRO A 95 10.61 1.50 0.79
CA PRO A 95 11.39 1.25 2.00
C PRO A 95 12.83 1.75 1.91
N ALA A 96 13.40 1.85 0.71
CA ALA A 96 14.74 2.39 0.49
C ALA A 96 14.86 3.90 0.75
N ASN A 97 13.72 4.62 0.86
CA ASN A 97 13.73 6.04 1.15
C ASN A 97 13.76 6.27 2.67
N GLY A 98 14.92 6.56 3.23
CA GLY A 98 15.12 6.86 4.66
C GLY A 98 14.53 8.20 5.13
N LYS A 99 13.96 9.04 4.25
CA LYS A 99 13.43 10.35 4.62
C LYS A 99 12.07 10.23 5.31
N GLN A 100 11.90 10.97 6.38
CA GLN A 100 10.59 11.16 7.00
C GLN A 100 9.84 12.29 6.29
N TYR A 101 8.54 12.10 6.09
CA TYR A 101 7.65 13.09 5.49
C TYR A 101 6.50 13.39 6.44
N LYS A 102 6.11 14.66 6.49
CA LYS A 102 4.91 15.04 7.25
C LYS A 102 3.69 14.33 6.65
N THR A 103 3.01 13.58 7.48
CA THR A 103 1.77 12.87 7.12
C THR A 103 0.60 13.85 7.09
N ALA A 104 -0.27 13.73 6.10
CA ALA A 104 -1.49 14.51 6.07
C ALA A 104 -2.40 14.11 7.25
N LYS A 105 -3.03 15.10 7.92
CA LYS A 105 -3.80 14.91 9.16
C LYS A 105 -4.79 13.72 9.11
N ARG A 106 -5.46 13.50 7.99
CA ARG A 106 -6.42 12.39 7.82
C ARG A 106 -5.80 10.99 7.86
N TYR A 107 -4.50 10.89 7.69
CA TYR A 107 -3.71 9.65 7.70
C TYR A 107 -2.73 9.58 8.86
N ASP A 108 -2.77 10.56 9.74
CA ASP A 108 -1.92 10.64 10.92
C ASP A 108 -2.70 10.15 12.14
N PHE A 109 -2.31 8.99 12.62
CA PHE A 109 -2.92 8.30 13.77
C PHE A 109 -2.06 8.40 15.01
N ASN A 110 -1.06 9.28 15.01
CA ASN A 110 -0.15 9.46 16.13
C ASN A 110 -0.91 9.76 17.43
N HIS A 111 -0.60 9.04 18.49
CA HIS A 111 -1.22 9.13 19.81
C HIS A 111 -2.73 8.84 19.87
N LEU A 112 -3.33 8.27 18.82
CA LEU A 112 -4.71 7.80 18.89
C LEU A 112 -4.76 6.39 19.49
N PRO A 113 -5.78 6.07 20.33
CA PRO A 113 -5.93 4.72 20.87
C PRO A 113 -6.25 3.72 19.73
N MET A 114 -5.42 2.68 19.62
CA MET A 114 -5.53 1.64 18.61
C MET A 114 -5.51 0.26 19.26
N GLY A 115 -6.26 -0.68 18.71
CA GLY A 115 -6.28 -2.08 19.12
C GLY A 115 -5.70 -3.02 18.07
N ALA A 116 -5.54 -4.29 18.43
CA ALA A 116 -5.00 -5.33 17.55
C ALA A 116 -5.87 -5.59 16.31
N GLU A 117 -7.14 -5.11 16.29
CA GLU A 117 -8.02 -5.13 15.12
C GLU A 117 -7.40 -4.45 13.88
N GLN A 118 -6.46 -3.51 14.08
CA GLN A 118 -5.74 -2.86 12.97
C GLN A 118 -4.91 -3.85 12.16
N VAL A 119 -4.27 -4.82 12.81
CA VAL A 119 -3.50 -5.88 12.14
C VAL A 119 -4.42 -6.81 11.35
N LYS A 120 -5.57 -7.18 11.93
CA LYS A 120 -6.58 -8.01 11.25
C LYS A 120 -7.14 -7.30 10.02
N SER A 121 -7.53 -6.04 10.16
CA SER A 121 -8.05 -5.22 9.05
C SER A 121 -7.00 -5.06 7.94
N PHE A 122 -5.74 -4.86 8.30
CA PHE A 122 -4.64 -4.81 7.34
C PHE A 122 -4.53 -6.12 6.55
N SER A 123 -4.58 -7.28 7.20
CA SER A 123 -4.49 -8.58 6.52
C SER A 123 -5.63 -8.75 5.49
N ILE A 124 -6.85 -8.39 5.85
CA ILE A 124 -8.01 -8.41 4.94
C ILE A 124 -7.79 -7.46 3.74
N ASN A 125 -7.31 -6.26 3.99
CA ASN A 125 -7.04 -5.26 2.96
C ASN A 125 -5.90 -5.70 2.02
N ALA A 126 -4.84 -6.32 2.55
CA ALA A 126 -3.73 -6.81 1.75
C ALA A 126 -4.15 -8.00 0.87
N GLU A 127 -4.97 -8.93 1.38
CA GLU A 127 -5.59 -9.98 0.56
C GLU A 127 -6.48 -9.40 -0.55
N ARG A 128 -7.21 -8.34 -0.25
CA ARG A 128 -7.99 -7.62 -1.28
C ARG A 128 -7.08 -7.00 -2.35
N LEU A 129 -5.94 -6.43 -1.94
CA LEU A 129 -4.95 -5.88 -2.89
C LEU A 129 -4.35 -6.99 -3.77
N LEU A 130 -4.07 -8.19 -3.23
CA LEU A 130 -3.65 -9.35 -4.03
C LEU A 130 -4.70 -9.72 -5.09
N ARG A 131 -5.99 -9.73 -4.74
CA ARG A 131 -7.07 -9.96 -5.71
C ARG A 131 -7.11 -8.87 -6.78
N ILE A 132 -6.89 -7.62 -6.41
CA ILE A 132 -6.83 -6.48 -7.35
C ILE A 132 -5.65 -6.64 -8.32
N LEU A 133 -4.47 -7.04 -7.83
CA LEU A 133 -3.30 -7.33 -8.68
C LEU A 133 -3.63 -8.41 -9.73
N ASN A 134 -4.33 -9.48 -9.32
CA ASN A 134 -4.76 -10.52 -10.25
C ASN A 134 -5.77 -9.99 -11.30
N LEU A 135 -6.79 -9.25 -10.88
CA LEU A 135 -7.77 -8.64 -11.79
C LEU A 135 -7.14 -7.65 -12.77
N ALA A 136 -6.07 -6.99 -12.37
CA ALA A 136 -5.36 -6.00 -13.18
C ALA A 136 -4.58 -6.62 -14.35
N ARG A 137 -4.33 -7.95 -14.34
CA ARG A 137 -3.63 -8.67 -15.42
C ARG A 137 -4.34 -8.57 -16.78
N GLU A 138 -5.66 -8.40 -16.78
CA GLU A 138 -6.47 -8.39 -17.98
C GLU A 138 -6.60 -6.99 -18.63
N VAL A 139 -6.15 -5.94 -17.95
CA VAL A 139 -6.36 -4.55 -18.39
C VAL A 139 -5.07 -3.77 -18.61
N ASP A 140 -5.14 -2.74 -19.44
CA ASP A 140 -4.02 -1.81 -19.65
C ASP A 140 -3.74 -1.00 -18.38
N LEU A 141 -2.60 -1.20 -17.74
CA LEU A 141 -2.19 -0.50 -16.52
C LEU A 141 -1.84 0.98 -16.76
N ASN A 142 -1.63 1.39 -18.01
CA ASN A 142 -1.24 2.75 -18.37
C ASN A 142 -2.45 3.70 -18.53
N ARG A 143 -3.65 3.17 -18.85
CA ARG A 143 -4.82 3.99 -19.24
C ARG A 143 -5.72 4.41 -18.08
N PRO A 144 -6.17 3.50 -17.18
CA PRO A 144 -7.08 3.88 -16.10
C PRO A 144 -6.44 4.94 -15.20
N ARG A 145 -7.20 6.00 -14.93
CA ARG A 145 -6.78 7.11 -14.05
C ARG A 145 -7.55 7.08 -12.76
N ILE A 146 -6.85 7.21 -11.65
CA ILE A 146 -7.41 7.19 -10.31
C ILE A 146 -6.99 8.47 -9.60
N ARG A 147 -7.97 9.28 -9.18
CA ARG A 147 -7.72 10.54 -8.45
C ARG A 147 -7.01 10.27 -7.13
N LYS A 148 -6.07 11.13 -6.80
CA LYS A 148 -5.41 11.11 -5.49
C LYS A 148 -6.43 11.35 -4.38
N ALA A 149 -6.39 10.54 -3.33
CA ALA A 149 -7.32 10.68 -2.22
C ALA A 149 -7.01 11.89 -1.32
N HIS A 150 -5.75 12.35 -1.32
CA HIS A 150 -5.24 13.41 -0.45
C HIS A 150 -5.02 14.75 -1.17
N SER A 151 -5.38 14.86 -2.45
CA SER A 151 -5.17 16.07 -3.25
C SER A 151 -6.28 16.27 -4.26
N TRP A 152 -6.73 17.50 -4.41
CA TRP A 152 -7.71 17.89 -5.43
C TRP A 152 -7.13 17.79 -6.85
N ILE A 153 -5.80 17.85 -6.96
CA ILE A 153 -5.10 17.90 -8.24
C ILE A 153 -4.23 16.65 -8.40
N GLY A 154 -4.43 15.96 -9.49
CA GLY A 154 -3.58 14.87 -9.94
C GLY A 154 -4.19 13.49 -9.77
N GLU A 155 -3.71 12.64 -10.66
CA GLU A 155 -4.13 11.26 -10.80
C GLU A 155 -2.92 10.35 -10.87
N TYR A 156 -3.13 9.09 -10.54
CA TYR A 156 -2.22 8.00 -10.82
C TYR A 156 -2.78 7.16 -11.97
N THR A 157 -1.91 6.57 -12.79
CA THR A 157 -2.30 5.39 -13.57
C THR A 157 -2.52 4.21 -12.63
N LEU A 158 -3.30 3.23 -13.06
CA LEU A 158 -3.54 2.02 -12.27
C LEU A 158 -2.22 1.35 -11.87
N GLY A 159 -1.30 1.16 -12.81
CA GLY A 159 -0.01 0.52 -12.52
C GLY A 159 0.86 1.31 -11.53
N ASN A 160 0.92 2.66 -11.68
CA ASN A 160 1.66 3.47 -10.70
C ASN A 160 1.04 3.41 -9.29
N LEU A 161 -0.29 3.34 -9.19
CA LEU A 161 -0.96 3.28 -7.89
C LEU A 161 -0.78 1.92 -7.23
N LEU A 162 -0.85 0.82 -8.00
CA LEU A 162 -0.57 -0.53 -7.50
C LEU A 162 0.84 -0.61 -6.91
N GLU A 163 1.85 -0.18 -7.64
CA GLU A 163 3.22 -0.19 -7.13
C GLU A 163 3.42 0.76 -5.95
N PHE A 164 2.82 1.94 -5.99
CA PHE A 164 2.84 2.86 -4.85
C PHE A 164 2.29 2.20 -3.58
N LEU A 165 1.16 1.52 -3.64
CA LEU A 165 0.55 0.88 -2.48
C LEU A 165 1.40 -0.28 -1.95
N VAL A 166 1.95 -1.12 -2.81
CA VAL A 166 2.83 -2.22 -2.39
C VAL A 166 4.11 -1.67 -1.73
N ALA A 167 4.77 -0.69 -2.35
CA ALA A 167 5.97 -0.06 -1.80
C ALA A 167 5.69 0.62 -0.45
N HIS A 168 4.55 1.30 -0.32
CA HIS A 168 4.10 1.96 0.90
C HIS A 168 3.80 0.95 2.01
N THR A 169 3.15 -0.15 1.67
CA THR A 169 2.87 -1.26 2.60
C THR A 169 4.18 -1.84 3.14
N ARG A 170 5.12 -2.18 2.28
CA ARG A 170 6.43 -2.71 2.67
C ARG A 170 7.17 -1.77 3.62
N ARG A 171 7.14 -0.47 3.34
CA ARG A 171 7.79 0.53 4.20
C ARG A 171 7.22 0.54 5.61
N HIS A 172 5.89 0.62 5.74
CA HIS A 172 5.25 0.73 7.05
C HIS A 172 5.20 -0.58 7.82
N VAL A 173 5.16 -1.74 7.15
CA VAL A 173 5.37 -3.04 7.80
C VAL A 173 6.80 -3.14 8.34
N ALA A 174 7.82 -2.77 7.56
CA ALA A 174 9.19 -2.73 8.05
C ALA A 174 9.38 -1.72 9.21
N GLN A 175 8.63 -0.61 9.20
CA GLN A 175 8.60 0.32 10.32
C GLN A 175 7.99 -0.33 11.56
N ALA A 176 6.83 -0.98 11.45
CA ALA A 176 6.16 -1.67 12.54
C ALA A 176 7.04 -2.80 13.13
N MET A 177 7.75 -3.54 12.29
CA MET A 177 8.68 -4.58 12.75
C MET A 177 9.81 -3.99 13.59
N ARG A 178 10.41 -2.88 13.17
CA ARG A 178 11.44 -2.20 13.97
C ARG A 178 10.93 -1.74 15.33
N THR A 179 9.67 -1.33 15.44
CA THR A 179 9.11 -0.91 16.76
C THR A 179 8.97 -2.06 17.73
N ILE A 180 8.85 -3.29 17.26
CA ILE A 180 8.78 -4.49 18.11
C ILE A 180 10.13 -5.23 18.20
N GLY A 181 11.23 -4.63 17.74
CA GLY A 181 12.58 -5.18 17.86
C GLY A 181 12.93 -6.28 16.85
N GLN A 182 12.27 -6.30 15.67
CA GLN A 182 12.54 -7.24 14.56
C GLN A 182 13.20 -6.56 13.37
#